data_810b004d8f6812902095af7cf4ab2cdd
#
_entry.id   810b004d8f6812902095af7cf4ab2cdd
#
_cell.length_a   1.000
_cell.length_b   1.000
_cell.length_c   1.000
_cell.angle_alpha   90.00
_cell.angle_beta   90.00
_cell.angle_gamma   90.00
#
_symmetry.space_group_name_H-M   'P 1'
#
loop_
_entity.id
_entity.type
_entity.pdbx_description
1 polymer ?
#
loop_
_entity_poly.entity_id
_entity_poly.type
_entity_poly.pdbx_seq_one_letter_code
_entity_poly.pdbx_strand_id
1 'polypeptide(L)'
;MQLTMEPLDEMLESARVMDEAGMDTVWLAEAYPWWRKHGMEARSSTVVSALMARETERLTIGWGIISPFTRHPVQVAMDARVVQEAAGPGRFLLGFGTSKIFLNNAQMQTNKTLGPMRDAVTIVRGVLAGEAFAYEGETWSADVPALAAEAESPTGAPPVYVAATAPKMQALAAELGDGLLTPSITTPAFVRHVRENVAAAGRDPDTLDIGCTVVASIGADRDAGRDGAREIAGMYLANKFQNIRGSADTLLDLAEIEMEELQPVAEAMEGGGRLAAKEQVTDSLLDRAKPIAGTPEDCIAAIEEYRDAGCTHVMLELWGAARHEQIRLFGERVLPYFRS
;
A
#
# COMPACT_ATOMS: atom_id res chain seq x y z
N MET A 1 -6.47 1.40 -1.93
CA MET A 1 -5.88 0.13 -1.47
C MET A 1 -6.99 -0.84 -1.09
N GLN A 2 -6.79 -2.15 -1.21
CA GLN A 2 -7.74 -3.16 -0.79
C GLN A 2 -7.05 -4.22 0.07
N LEU A 3 -7.58 -4.48 1.26
CA LEU A 3 -7.16 -5.62 2.07
C LEU A 3 -7.74 -6.91 1.49
N THR A 4 -6.94 -7.98 1.44
CA THR A 4 -7.38 -9.29 0.93
C THR A 4 -8.15 -10.11 1.98
N MET A 5 -9.07 -9.48 2.69
CA MET A 5 -9.82 -10.06 3.81
C MET A 5 -11.32 -10.21 3.56
N GLU A 6 -11.78 -9.92 2.36
CA GLU A 6 -13.17 -10.06 1.95
C GLU A 6 -13.40 -11.39 1.22
N PRO A 7 -14.65 -11.85 1.08
CA PRO A 7 -14.98 -12.95 0.18
C PRO A 7 -14.44 -12.70 -1.22
N LEU A 8 -14.01 -13.76 -1.90
CA LEU A 8 -13.37 -13.64 -3.21
C LEU A 8 -14.25 -12.90 -4.21
N ASP A 9 -15.54 -13.24 -4.28
CA ASP A 9 -16.48 -12.63 -5.24
C ASP A 9 -16.64 -11.12 -4.99
N GLU A 10 -16.64 -10.68 -3.73
CA GLU A 10 -16.67 -9.25 -3.37
C GLU A 10 -15.40 -8.51 -3.79
N MET A 11 -14.25 -9.18 -3.67
CA MET A 11 -12.98 -8.60 -4.12
C MET A 11 -12.93 -8.47 -5.64
N LEU A 12 -13.42 -9.47 -6.38
CA LEU A 12 -13.48 -9.43 -7.84
C LEU A 12 -14.49 -8.39 -8.33
N GLU A 13 -15.62 -8.26 -7.67
CA GLU A 13 -16.60 -7.21 -7.96
C GLU A 13 -16.01 -5.81 -7.71
N SER A 14 -15.28 -5.64 -6.62
CA SER A 14 -14.59 -4.37 -6.36
C SER A 14 -13.59 -4.01 -7.45
N ALA A 15 -12.85 -5.00 -7.99
CA ALA A 15 -11.92 -4.76 -9.08
C ALA A 15 -12.65 -4.31 -10.37
N ARG A 16 -13.79 -4.94 -10.71
CA ARG A 16 -14.62 -4.51 -11.85
C ARG A 16 -15.13 -3.08 -11.66
N VAL A 17 -15.66 -2.76 -10.47
CA VAL A 17 -16.14 -1.40 -10.16
C VAL A 17 -15.02 -0.38 -10.27
N MET A 18 -13.80 -0.70 -9.82
CA MET A 18 -12.62 0.18 -9.96
C MET A 18 -12.25 0.38 -11.43
N ASP A 19 -12.24 -0.69 -12.23
CA ASP A 19 -11.93 -0.64 -13.66
C ASP A 19 -12.96 0.21 -14.43
N GLU A 20 -14.26 0.00 -14.18
CA GLU A 20 -15.36 0.76 -14.76
C GLU A 20 -15.32 2.25 -14.37
N ALA A 21 -15.03 2.54 -13.11
CA ALA A 21 -14.88 3.91 -12.60
C ALA A 21 -13.61 4.62 -13.10
N GLY A 22 -12.74 3.90 -13.81
CA GLY A 22 -11.52 4.46 -14.36
C GLY A 22 -10.40 4.65 -13.33
N MET A 23 -10.39 3.92 -12.22
CA MET A 23 -9.24 3.89 -11.33
C MET A 23 -8.02 3.34 -12.06
N ASP A 24 -6.83 3.87 -11.76
CA ASP A 24 -5.61 3.45 -12.45
C ASP A 24 -5.07 2.14 -11.87
N THR A 25 -5.12 1.98 -10.54
CA THR A 25 -4.47 0.86 -9.86
C THR A 25 -5.25 0.39 -8.64
N VAL A 26 -5.32 -0.93 -8.43
CA VAL A 26 -5.67 -1.54 -7.15
C VAL A 26 -4.43 -2.11 -6.48
N TRP A 27 -4.15 -1.71 -5.25
CA TRP A 27 -3.09 -2.27 -4.43
C TRP A 27 -3.64 -3.27 -3.45
N LEU A 28 -3.15 -4.51 -3.49
CA LEU A 28 -3.58 -5.60 -2.62
C LEU A 28 -2.63 -5.76 -1.44
N ALA A 29 -3.11 -5.47 -0.24
CA ALA A 29 -2.34 -5.65 0.98
C ALA A 29 -2.47 -7.08 1.51
N GLU A 30 -1.34 -7.75 1.73
CA GLU A 30 -1.33 -9.08 2.35
C GLU A 30 -1.42 -8.97 3.87
N ALA A 31 -2.54 -9.44 4.44
CA ALA A 31 -2.85 -9.36 5.86
C ALA A 31 -2.68 -10.73 6.55
N TYR A 32 -1.50 -11.27 6.53
CA TYR A 32 -1.13 -12.59 7.06
C TYR A 32 -1.14 -12.63 8.60
N PRO A 33 -1.63 -13.55 9.24
CA PRO A 33 -2.80 -14.27 9.71
C PRO A 33 -3.76 -13.43 10.59
N TRP A 34 -4.13 -12.25 10.17
CA TRP A 34 -4.84 -11.26 10.99
C TRP A 34 -6.33 -11.53 11.16
N TRP A 35 -6.91 -12.35 10.30
CA TRP A 35 -8.36 -12.58 10.19
C TRP A 35 -9.06 -13.00 11.49
N ARG A 36 -8.43 -13.83 12.32
CA ARG A 36 -9.07 -14.35 13.54
C ARG A 36 -9.40 -13.26 14.56
N LYS A 37 -8.48 -12.31 14.74
CA LYS A 37 -8.63 -11.21 15.68
C LYS A 37 -9.78 -10.27 15.28
N HIS A 38 -10.05 -10.11 13.99
CA HIS A 38 -11.00 -9.16 13.45
C HIS A 38 -12.24 -9.80 12.82
N GLY A 39 -12.43 -11.12 12.98
CA GLY A 39 -13.56 -11.82 12.40
C GLY A 39 -13.54 -11.90 10.86
N MET A 40 -12.38 -11.64 10.25
CA MET A 40 -12.16 -11.66 8.80
C MET A 40 -11.18 -12.75 8.42
N GLU A 41 -11.24 -13.21 7.18
CA GLU A 41 -10.37 -14.26 6.66
C GLU A 41 -9.45 -13.71 5.57
N ALA A 42 -8.14 -13.70 5.82
CA ALA A 42 -7.16 -13.27 4.84
C ALA A 42 -7.02 -14.29 3.69
N ARG A 43 -6.83 -13.76 2.50
CA ARG A 43 -6.57 -14.52 1.27
C ARG A 43 -5.22 -14.16 0.70
N SER A 44 -4.64 -15.07 -0.07
CA SER A 44 -3.35 -14.83 -0.72
C SER A 44 -3.46 -13.72 -1.77
N SER A 45 -2.74 -12.62 -1.55
CA SER A 45 -2.70 -11.50 -2.49
C SER A 45 -2.17 -11.93 -3.86
N THR A 46 -1.21 -12.84 -3.92
CA THR A 46 -0.62 -13.33 -5.17
C THR A 46 -1.62 -14.12 -6.01
N VAL A 47 -2.48 -14.92 -5.37
CA VAL A 47 -3.53 -15.70 -6.08
C VAL A 47 -4.67 -14.78 -6.52
N VAL A 48 -5.16 -13.93 -5.62
CA VAL A 48 -6.27 -13.01 -5.91
C VAL A 48 -5.92 -12.03 -7.04
N SER A 49 -4.66 -11.55 -7.07
CA SER A 49 -4.21 -10.62 -8.11
C SER A 49 -4.30 -11.19 -9.52
N ALA A 50 -3.98 -12.46 -9.71
CA ALA A 50 -4.11 -13.11 -11.02
C ALA A 50 -5.57 -13.20 -11.48
N LEU A 51 -6.49 -13.47 -10.54
CA LEU A 51 -7.92 -13.50 -10.84
C LEU A 51 -8.45 -12.10 -11.17
N MET A 52 -8.12 -11.08 -10.37
CA MET A 52 -8.49 -9.69 -10.65
C MET A 52 -7.98 -9.22 -12.01
N ALA A 53 -6.73 -9.56 -12.34
CA ALA A 53 -6.12 -9.21 -13.60
C ALA A 53 -6.89 -9.75 -14.82
N ARG A 54 -7.51 -10.93 -14.68
CA ARG A 54 -8.34 -11.55 -15.74
C ARG A 54 -9.77 -10.99 -15.80
N GLU A 55 -10.25 -10.40 -14.71
CA GLU A 55 -11.59 -9.80 -14.60
C GLU A 55 -11.62 -8.33 -15.00
N THR A 56 -10.47 -7.72 -15.29
CA THR A 56 -10.30 -6.29 -15.59
C THR A 56 -9.54 -6.08 -16.88
N GLU A 57 -9.83 -4.97 -17.59
CA GLU A 57 -9.21 -4.65 -18.88
C GLU A 57 -8.12 -3.57 -18.78
N ARG A 58 -8.28 -2.58 -17.89
CA ARG A 58 -7.42 -1.40 -17.77
C ARG A 58 -6.74 -1.29 -16.41
N LEU A 59 -7.41 -1.77 -15.36
CA LEU A 59 -6.94 -1.65 -13.98
C LEU A 59 -5.58 -2.32 -13.81
N THR A 60 -4.60 -1.58 -13.32
CA THR A 60 -3.30 -2.11 -12.92
C THR A 60 -3.43 -2.80 -11.57
N ILE A 61 -2.86 -3.99 -11.44
CA ILE A 61 -2.87 -4.76 -10.20
C ILE A 61 -1.52 -4.56 -9.50
N GLY A 62 -1.55 -4.12 -8.24
CA GLY A 62 -0.35 -3.93 -7.43
C GLY A 62 -0.33 -4.81 -6.18
N TRP A 63 0.81 -5.38 -5.84
CA TRP A 63 1.01 -5.95 -4.50
C TRP A 63 1.47 -4.84 -3.54
N GLY A 64 0.63 -4.47 -2.62
CA GLY A 64 0.92 -3.38 -1.69
C GLY A 64 0.63 -3.75 -0.23
N ILE A 65 1.38 -4.67 0.37
CA ILE A 65 2.66 -5.26 -0.04
C ILE A 65 2.62 -6.79 0.10
N ILE A 66 3.60 -7.48 -0.45
CA ILE A 66 3.96 -8.83 -0.02
C ILE A 66 5.24 -8.79 0.82
N SER A 67 5.40 -9.78 1.70
CA SER A 67 6.54 -9.79 2.62
C SER A 67 7.69 -10.65 2.10
N PRO A 68 8.96 -10.17 2.19
CA PRO A 68 10.13 -10.99 1.84
C PRO A 68 10.39 -12.14 2.83
N PHE A 69 9.62 -12.24 3.92
CA PHE A 69 9.80 -13.29 4.93
C PHE A 69 8.85 -14.48 4.76
N THR A 70 7.80 -14.33 3.97
CA THR A 70 6.74 -15.35 3.84
C THR A 70 6.98 -16.34 2.70
N ARG A 71 7.81 -15.96 1.73
CA ARG A 71 8.10 -16.75 0.52
C ARG A 71 9.56 -16.57 0.10
N HIS A 72 10.15 -17.62 -0.45
CA HIS A 72 11.45 -17.48 -1.12
C HIS A 72 11.32 -16.55 -2.32
N PRO A 73 12.27 -15.62 -2.56
CA PRO A 73 12.16 -14.63 -3.67
C PRO A 73 12.01 -15.25 -5.06
N VAL A 74 12.60 -16.43 -5.30
CA VAL A 74 12.37 -17.17 -6.55
C VAL A 74 10.89 -17.54 -6.72
N GLN A 75 10.21 -17.98 -5.65
CA GLN A 75 8.77 -18.24 -5.68
C GLN A 75 7.98 -16.96 -5.94
N VAL A 76 8.39 -15.84 -5.37
CA VAL A 76 7.78 -14.53 -5.66
C VAL A 76 7.91 -14.17 -7.14
N ALA A 77 9.08 -14.41 -7.75
CA ALA A 77 9.28 -14.19 -9.17
C ALA A 77 8.35 -15.08 -10.04
N MET A 78 8.16 -16.36 -9.67
CA MET A 78 7.23 -17.26 -10.34
C MET A 78 5.78 -16.76 -10.24
N ASP A 79 5.34 -16.35 -9.06
CA ASP A 79 4.00 -15.79 -8.85
C ASP A 79 3.81 -14.50 -9.66
N ALA A 80 4.81 -13.60 -9.64
CA ALA A 80 4.81 -12.35 -10.40
C ALA A 80 4.68 -12.58 -11.91
N ARG A 81 5.36 -13.60 -12.44
CA ARG A 81 5.26 -13.98 -13.85
C ARG A 81 3.83 -14.31 -14.24
N VAL A 82 3.16 -15.13 -13.45
CA VAL A 82 1.75 -15.50 -13.70
C VAL A 82 0.82 -14.27 -13.68
N VAL A 83 1.04 -13.36 -12.73
CA VAL A 83 0.24 -12.13 -12.65
C VAL A 83 0.50 -11.22 -13.85
N GLN A 84 1.76 -11.07 -14.29
CA GLN A 84 2.11 -10.32 -15.51
C GLN A 84 1.42 -10.89 -16.76
N GLU A 85 1.45 -12.22 -16.92
CA GLU A 85 0.77 -12.91 -18.03
C GLU A 85 -0.75 -12.71 -17.98
N ALA A 86 -1.35 -12.78 -16.79
CA ALA A 86 -2.78 -12.58 -16.60
C ALA A 86 -3.21 -11.12 -16.88
N ALA A 87 -2.41 -10.17 -16.43
CA ALA A 87 -2.69 -8.73 -16.57
C ALA A 87 -2.38 -8.18 -17.96
N GLY A 88 -1.37 -8.73 -18.64
CA GLY A 88 -0.83 -8.16 -19.85
C GLY A 88 0.18 -7.03 -19.59
N PRO A 89 0.75 -6.45 -20.65
CA PRO A 89 1.84 -5.50 -20.54
C PRO A 89 1.50 -4.26 -19.69
N GLY A 90 2.39 -3.91 -18.75
CA GLY A 90 2.30 -2.67 -17.95
C GLY A 90 1.23 -2.64 -16.88
N ARG A 91 0.45 -3.71 -16.70
CA ARG A 91 -0.66 -3.74 -15.74
C ARG A 91 -0.37 -4.49 -14.44
N PHE A 92 0.90 -4.61 -14.05
CA PHE A 92 1.28 -5.21 -12.79
C PHE A 92 2.41 -4.44 -12.12
N LEU A 93 2.28 -4.18 -10.80
CA LEU A 93 3.26 -3.53 -9.93
C LEU A 93 3.58 -4.45 -8.76
N LEU A 94 4.87 -4.63 -8.46
CA LEU A 94 5.32 -5.54 -7.41
C LEU A 94 5.82 -4.74 -6.21
N GLY A 95 5.08 -4.72 -5.10
CA GLY A 95 5.46 -4.03 -3.88
C GLY A 95 5.88 -4.97 -2.76
N PHE A 96 7.08 -4.75 -2.22
CA PHE A 96 7.61 -5.41 -1.05
C PHE A 96 7.47 -4.54 0.20
N GLY A 97 7.20 -5.19 1.34
CA GLY A 97 7.20 -4.53 2.65
C GLY A 97 7.40 -5.53 3.78
N THR A 98 7.84 -5.04 4.94
CA THR A 98 8.18 -5.93 6.05
C THR A 98 6.98 -6.41 6.86
N SER A 99 5.90 -5.62 6.92
CA SER A 99 4.63 -5.97 7.59
C SER A 99 4.78 -6.65 8.96
N LYS A 100 5.68 -6.12 9.81
CA LYS A 100 6.10 -6.76 11.08
C LYS A 100 4.95 -7.21 11.98
N ILE A 101 3.88 -6.41 12.03
CA ILE A 101 2.70 -6.70 12.84
C ILE A 101 2.08 -8.07 12.52
N PHE A 102 1.90 -8.35 11.23
CA PHE A 102 1.30 -9.60 10.79
C PHE A 102 2.25 -10.79 10.97
N LEU A 103 3.55 -10.55 10.77
CA LEU A 103 4.57 -11.57 10.88
C LEU A 103 4.85 -11.96 12.33
N ASN A 104 4.80 -11.01 13.27
CA ASN A 104 4.91 -11.30 14.69
C ASN A 104 3.78 -12.22 15.17
N ASN A 105 2.55 -12.00 14.70
CA ASN A 105 1.41 -12.87 15.01
C ASN A 105 1.59 -14.30 14.45
N ALA A 106 2.33 -14.44 13.37
CA ALA A 106 2.71 -15.73 12.78
C ALA A 106 3.99 -16.33 13.38
N GLN A 107 4.57 -15.71 14.42
CA GLN A 107 5.84 -16.08 15.06
C GLN A 107 7.04 -16.12 14.09
N MET A 108 6.97 -15.32 13.01
CA MET A 108 8.08 -15.16 12.07
C MET A 108 9.10 -14.16 12.59
N GLN A 109 10.38 -14.53 12.54
CA GLN A 109 11.49 -13.66 12.98
C GLN A 109 11.74 -12.55 11.95
N THR A 110 11.65 -11.29 12.37
CA THR A 110 11.86 -10.12 11.49
C THR A 110 12.83 -9.10 12.08
N ASN A 111 13.83 -9.57 12.81
CA ASN A 111 14.77 -8.71 13.55
C ASN A 111 15.66 -7.85 12.63
N LYS A 112 15.98 -8.37 11.44
CA LYS A 112 16.71 -7.65 10.40
C LYS A 112 15.80 -7.51 9.18
N THR A 113 15.67 -6.32 8.62
CA THR A 113 14.72 -6.06 7.53
C THR A 113 15.37 -5.57 6.25
N LEU A 114 16.51 -4.91 6.33
CA LEU A 114 17.19 -4.35 5.16
C LEU A 114 17.82 -5.44 4.28
N GLY A 115 18.55 -6.39 4.87
CA GLY A 115 19.15 -7.51 4.13
C GLY A 115 18.12 -8.33 3.37
N PRO A 116 17.10 -8.90 4.06
CA PRO A 116 16.05 -9.66 3.38
C PRO A 116 15.31 -8.89 2.28
N MET A 117 15.10 -7.57 2.47
CA MET A 117 14.48 -6.73 1.46
C MET A 117 15.39 -6.55 0.24
N ARG A 118 16.67 -6.26 0.46
CA ARG A 118 17.67 -6.16 -0.61
C ARG A 118 17.74 -7.45 -1.41
N ASP A 119 17.89 -8.58 -0.71
CA ASP A 119 17.99 -9.88 -1.34
C ASP A 119 16.76 -10.19 -2.17
N ALA A 120 15.56 -9.95 -1.62
CA ALA A 120 14.31 -10.23 -2.31
C ALA A 120 14.15 -9.42 -3.61
N VAL A 121 14.40 -8.10 -3.54
CA VAL A 121 14.31 -7.24 -4.73
C VAL A 121 15.35 -7.65 -5.79
N THR A 122 16.59 -7.91 -5.36
CA THR A 122 17.68 -8.30 -6.27
C THR A 122 17.38 -9.63 -6.94
N ILE A 123 16.96 -10.66 -6.18
CA ILE A 123 16.66 -11.98 -6.72
C ILE A 123 15.47 -11.92 -7.67
N VAL A 124 14.37 -11.25 -7.30
CA VAL A 124 13.20 -11.16 -8.17
C VAL A 124 13.52 -10.48 -9.50
N ARG A 125 14.26 -9.37 -9.45
CA ARG A 125 14.70 -8.70 -10.70
C ARG A 125 15.61 -9.59 -11.55
N GLY A 126 16.59 -10.25 -10.92
CA GLY A 126 17.51 -11.14 -11.62
C GLY A 126 16.81 -12.32 -12.28
N VAL A 127 15.92 -13.00 -11.55
CA VAL A 127 15.15 -14.14 -12.09
C VAL A 127 14.22 -13.69 -13.23
N LEU A 128 13.51 -12.58 -13.06
CA LEU A 128 12.57 -12.08 -14.09
C LEU A 128 13.27 -11.46 -15.31
N ALA A 129 14.57 -11.17 -15.24
CA ALA A 129 15.35 -10.79 -16.41
C ALA A 129 15.43 -11.91 -17.46
N GLY A 130 15.21 -13.18 -17.04
CA GLY A 130 15.12 -14.32 -17.96
C GLY A 130 16.44 -14.98 -18.29
N GLU A 131 17.57 -14.40 -17.92
CA GLU A 131 18.91 -14.99 -18.09
C GLU A 131 19.29 -15.88 -16.90
N ALA A 132 20.36 -16.67 -17.02
CA ALA A 132 20.91 -17.41 -15.89
C ALA A 132 21.37 -16.43 -14.80
N PHE A 133 20.97 -16.64 -13.57
CA PHE A 133 21.17 -15.69 -12.47
C PHE A 133 21.64 -16.40 -11.21
N ALA A 134 22.75 -15.93 -10.65
CA ALA A 134 23.26 -16.38 -9.35
C ALA A 134 23.48 -15.19 -8.42
N TYR A 135 23.07 -15.32 -7.16
CA TYR A 135 23.19 -14.30 -6.13
C TYR A 135 23.35 -14.94 -4.75
N GLU A 136 24.35 -14.48 -4.01
CA GLU A 136 24.57 -14.84 -2.61
C GLU A 136 24.23 -13.63 -1.73
N GLY A 137 23.12 -13.70 -1.01
CA GLY A 137 22.65 -12.61 -0.16
C GLY A 137 22.91 -12.86 1.34
N GLU A 138 22.50 -11.90 2.17
CA GLU A 138 22.57 -12.03 3.63
C GLU A 138 21.57 -13.08 4.17
N THR A 139 20.40 -13.15 3.55
CA THR A 139 19.27 -13.99 4.00
C THR A 139 18.84 -14.97 2.92
N TRP A 140 18.79 -14.50 1.67
CA TRP A 140 18.34 -15.27 0.54
C TRP A 140 19.44 -15.37 -0.51
N SER A 141 19.60 -16.56 -1.04
CA SER A 141 20.49 -16.83 -2.18
C SER A 141 19.71 -17.50 -3.30
N ALA A 142 20.15 -17.38 -4.52
CA ALA A 142 19.56 -18.03 -5.67
C ALA A 142 20.65 -18.40 -6.69
N ASP A 143 20.50 -19.58 -7.31
CA ASP A 143 21.26 -20.02 -8.48
C ASP A 143 20.26 -20.70 -9.41
N VAL A 144 19.85 -19.99 -10.46
CA VAL A 144 18.78 -20.42 -11.36
C VAL A 144 19.25 -20.35 -12.81
N PRO A 145 18.87 -21.35 -13.64
CA PRO A 145 19.16 -21.32 -15.07
C PRO A 145 18.37 -20.21 -15.78
N ALA A 146 18.76 -19.91 -17.01
CA ALA A 146 17.95 -19.04 -17.85
C ALA A 146 16.51 -19.58 -17.98
N LEU A 147 15.52 -18.67 -17.92
CA LEU A 147 14.14 -19.05 -18.19
C LEU A 147 14.01 -19.46 -19.67
N ALA A 148 13.29 -20.55 -19.94
CA ALA A 148 13.03 -20.96 -21.31
C ALA A 148 12.23 -19.87 -22.06
N ALA A 149 12.78 -19.38 -23.15
CA ALA A 149 12.21 -18.27 -23.92
C ALA A 149 11.13 -18.74 -24.92
N GLU A 150 10.39 -19.80 -24.62
CA GLU A 150 9.41 -20.37 -25.55
C GLU A 150 8.09 -19.61 -25.62
N ALA A 151 7.86 -18.64 -24.75
CA ALA A 151 6.59 -17.94 -24.73
C ALA A 151 6.78 -16.47 -25.03
N GLU A 152 5.78 -15.89 -25.69
CA GLU A 152 5.51 -14.44 -25.75
C GLU A 152 5.18 -13.88 -24.34
N SER A 153 5.83 -14.41 -23.33
CA SER A 153 5.69 -13.95 -21.95
C SER A 153 6.28 -12.57 -21.81
N PRO A 154 5.69 -11.69 -21.00
CA PRO A 154 6.28 -10.39 -20.68
C PRO A 154 7.72 -10.56 -20.21
N THR A 155 8.66 -9.93 -20.91
CA THR A 155 10.07 -9.96 -20.56
C THR A 155 10.39 -8.91 -19.51
N GLY A 156 11.22 -9.27 -18.52
CA GLY A 156 11.68 -8.37 -17.48
C GLY A 156 10.81 -8.36 -16.22
N ALA A 157 11.32 -7.73 -15.18
CA ALA A 157 10.60 -7.52 -13.94
C ALA A 157 9.53 -6.42 -14.13
N PRO A 158 8.37 -6.54 -13.47
CA PRO A 158 7.45 -5.41 -13.34
C PRO A 158 8.12 -4.31 -12.52
N PRO A 159 7.61 -3.06 -12.54
CA PRO A 159 8.08 -2.04 -11.61
C PRO A 159 8.01 -2.53 -10.18
N VAL A 160 9.14 -2.39 -9.45
CA VAL A 160 9.28 -2.88 -8.08
C VAL A 160 9.21 -1.71 -7.11
N TYR A 161 8.30 -1.81 -6.16
CA TYR A 161 8.10 -0.82 -5.10
C TYR A 161 8.57 -1.36 -3.75
N VAL A 162 9.12 -0.49 -2.92
CA VAL A 162 9.51 -0.82 -1.55
C VAL A 162 8.71 0.03 -0.57
N ALA A 163 7.97 -0.60 0.32
CA ALA A 163 7.27 0.10 1.39
C ALA A 163 8.27 0.54 2.49
N ALA A 164 8.31 1.84 2.75
CA ALA A 164 9.34 2.41 3.59
C ALA A 164 8.81 3.53 4.50
N THR A 165 8.90 3.32 5.82
CA THR A 165 8.62 4.35 6.82
C THR A 165 9.92 5.00 7.32
N ALA A 166 10.92 4.18 7.63
CA ALA A 166 12.18 4.64 8.24
C ALA A 166 13.22 5.05 7.18
N PRO A 167 14.10 6.05 7.46
CA PRO A 167 15.05 6.60 6.50
C PRO A 167 15.95 5.57 5.82
N LYS A 168 16.42 4.55 6.55
CA LYS A 168 17.27 3.48 5.97
C LYS A 168 16.52 2.64 4.92
N MET A 169 15.23 2.40 5.12
CA MET A 169 14.42 1.68 4.14
C MET A 169 14.05 2.59 2.97
N GLN A 170 13.86 3.88 3.20
CA GLN A 170 13.66 4.88 2.14
C GLN A 170 14.91 4.99 1.25
N ALA A 171 16.11 4.98 1.85
CA ALA A 171 17.35 4.92 1.10
C ALA A 171 17.49 3.64 0.26
N LEU A 172 17.07 2.48 0.81
CA LEU A 172 17.04 1.22 0.07
C LEU A 172 16.04 1.27 -1.08
N ALA A 173 14.86 1.87 -0.87
CA ALA A 173 13.88 2.09 -1.92
C ALA A 173 14.42 3.00 -3.02
N ALA A 174 15.16 4.06 -2.66
CA ALA A 174 15.83 4.94 -3.61
C ALA A 174 16.90 4.20 -4.42
N GLU A 175 17.61 3.26 -3.83
CA GLU A 175 18.66 2.47 -4.50
C GLU A 175 18.08 1.42 -5.46
N LEU A 176 17.08 0.67 -5.03
CA LEU A 176 16.64 -0.55 -5.71
C LEU A 176 15.23 -0.47 -6.32
N GLY A 177 14.38 0.45 -5.88
CA GLY A 177 12.98 0.52 -6.29
C GLY A 177 12.76 1.35 -7.55
N ASP A 178 11.68 1.06 -8.27
CA ASP A 178 11.07 1.96 -9.25
C ASP A 178 10.09 2.90 -8.55
N GLY A 179 9.60 2.50 -7.38
CA GLY A 179 8.75 3.29 -6.53
C GLY A 179 8.93 3.01 -5.03
N LEU A 180 8.36 3.89 -4.22
CA LEU A 180 8.30 3.81 -2.77
C LEU A 180 6.84 3.91 -2.32
N LEU A 181 6.40 3.01 -1.43
CA LEU A 181 5.08 3.07 -0.81
C LEU A 181 5.19 3.59 0.62
N THR A 182 4.41 4.62 0.94
CA THR A 182 4.35 5.17 2.29
C THR A 182 3.36 4.41 3.17
N PRO A 183 3.49 4.49 4.51
CA PRO A 183 2.53 3.87 5.42
C PRO A 183 1.17 4.60 5.42
N SER A 184 0.14 3.97 5.97
CA SER A 184 -1.14 4.61 6.27
C SER A 184 -0.95 5.83 7.19
N ILE A 185 -1.82 6.83 7.08
CA ILE A 185 -1.70 8.15 7.75
C ILE A 185 -0.49 8.95 7.25
N THR A 186 -0.13 8.77 5.99
CA THR A 186 0.82 9.67 5.33
C THR A 186 0.22 11.07 5.19
N THR A 187 1.00 12.08 5.52
CA THR A 187 0.64 13.50 5.35
C THR A 187 1.52 14.14 4.27
N PRO A 188 1.13 15.29 3.69
CA PRO A 188 2.00 16.04 2.76
C PRO A 188 3.38 16.39 3.37
N ALA A 189 3.45 16.64 4.68
CA ALA A 189 4.72 16.84 5.38
C ALA A 189 5.62 15.60 5.35
N PHE A 190 5.02 14.42 5.57
CA PHE A 190 5.76 13.15 5.48
C PHE A 190 6.22 12.86 4.04
N VAL A 191 5.44 13.21 3.02
CA VAL A 191 5.87 13.08 1.61
C VAL A 191 7.11 13.91 1.33
N ARG A 192 7.15 15.18 1.76
CA ARG A 192 8.34 16.03 1.64
C ARG A 192 9.55 15.42 2.33
N HIS A 193 9.38 14.92 3.55
CA HIS A 193 10.44 14.23 4.30
C HIS A 193 10.97 12.98 3.56
N VAL A 194 10.10 12.18 2.95
CA VAL A 194 10.50 11.04 2.12
C VAL A 194 11.35 11.50 0.93
N ARG A 195 10.94 12.56 0.24
CA ARG A 195 11.69 13.13 -0.89
C ARG A 195 13.09 13.62 -0.47
N GLU A 196 13.18 14.28 0.69
CA GLU A 196 14.47 14.71 1.26
C GLU A 196 15.41 13.52 1.52
N ASN A 197 14.89 12.43 2.10
CA ASN A 197 15.66 11.21 2.35
C ASN A 197 16.08 10.49 1.06
N VAL A 198 15.22 10.48 0.04
CA VAL A 198 15.55 9.95 -1.30
C VAL A 198 16.68 10.76 -1.95
N ALA A 199 16.61 12.10 -1.87
CA ALA A 199 17.65 12.99 -2.37
C ALA A 199 18.97 12.81 -1.59
N ALA A 200 18.89 12.70 -0.26
CA ALA A 200 20.06 12.43 0.60
C ALA A 200 20.71 11.07 0.31
N ALA A 201 19.95 10.09 -0.19
CA ALA A 201 20.47 8.81 -0.66
C ALA A 201 21.10 8.88 -2.07
N GLY A 202 21.13 10.06 -2.70
CA GLY A 202 21.78 10.30 -3.99
C GLY A 202 20.89 10.04 -5.20
N ARG A 203 19.57 9.85 -5.02
CA ARG A 203 18.63 9.71 -6.13
C ARG A 203 17.77 10.97 -6.28
N ASP A 204 17.58 11.40 -7.52
CA ASP A 204 16.59 12.44 -7.84
C ASP A 204 15.18 11.94 -7.50
N PRO A 205 14.48 12.56 -6.52
CA PRO A 205 13.16 12.13 -6.10
C PRO A 205 12.09 12.24 -7.21
N ASP A 206 12.32 13.02 -8.26
CA ASP A 206 11.39 13.12 -9.39
C ASP A 206 11.49 11.90 -10.33
N THR A 207 12.49 11.03 -10.14
CA THR A 207 12.66 9.77 -10.88
C THR A 207 12.10 8.55 -10.14
N LEU A 208 11.50 8.75 -8.95
CA LEU A 208 10.92 7.69 -8.13
C LEU A 208 9.42 7.90 -8.00
N ASP A 209 8.63 6.88 -8.32
CA ASP A 209 7.19 6.93 -8.06
C ASP A 209 6.93 6.82 -6.56
N ILE A 210 6.29 7.84 -5.96
CA ILE A 210 6.01 7.91 -4.54
C ILE A 210 4.52 7.68 -4.30
N GLY A 211 4.17 6.44 -3.94
CA GLY A 211 2.82 6.01 -3.62
C GLY A 211 2.45 6.34 -2.18
N CYS A 212 1.44 7.19 -2.01
CA CYS A 212 0.98 7.66 -0.70
C CYS A 212 -0.30 6.98 -0.28
N THR A 213 -0.26 6.20 0.82
CA THR A 213 -1.45 5.57 1.40
C THR A 213 -2.19 6.56 2.27
N VAL A 214 -3.38 6.97 1.84
CA VAL A 214 -4.16 8.03 2.47
C VAL A 214 -5.58 7.56 2.77
N VAL A 215 -6.06 7.84 3.98
CA VAL A 215 -7.47 7.64 4.36
C VAL A 215 -8.34 8.49 3.45
N ALA A 216 -9.36 7.88 2.85
CA ALA A 216 -10.25 8.59 1.95
C ALA A 216 -11.72 8.28 2.24
N SER A 217 -12.57 9.29 2.09
CA SER A 217 -14.03 9.13 2.13
C SER A 217 -14.70 10.31 1.44
N ILE A 218 -15.47 10.03 0.40
CA ILE A 218 -16.26 11.03 -0.33
C ILE A 218 -17.74 10.88 0.03
N GLY A 219 -18.39 12.00 0.34
CA GLY A 219 -19.80 12.03 0.74
C GLY A 219 -20.63 13.05 -0.04
N ALA A 220 -21.93 13.03 0.22
CA ALA A 220 -22.87 14.02 -0.36
C ALA A 220 -22.60 15.43 0.15
N ASP A 221 -22.07 15.55 1.35
CA ASP A 221 -21.61 16.80 1.95
C ASP A 221 -20.30 16.56 2.72
N ARG A 222 -19.73 17.67 3.22
CA ARG A 222 -18.45 17.66 3.90
C ARG A 222 -18.47 16.81 5.18
N ASP A 223 -19.53 16.92 5.95
CA ASP A 223 -19.62 16.24 7.25
C ASP A 223 -19.77 14.74 7.07
N ALA A 224 -20.56 14.28 6.10
CA ALA A 224 -20.71 12.87 5.76
C ALA A 224 -19.38 12.25 5.29
N GLY A 225 -18.64 12.96 4.42
CA GLY A 225 -17.32 12.50 3.98
C GLY A 225 -16.31 12.41 5.14
N ARG A 226 -16.25 13.43 5.99
CA ARG A 226 -15.37 13.45 7.17
C ARG A 226 -15.73 12.37 8.19
N ASP A 227 -17.02 12.13 8.40
CA ASP A 227 -17.50 11.09 9.31
C ASP A 227 -17.08 9.68 8.86
N GLY A 228 -17.17 9.40 7.56
CA GLY A 228 -16.66 8.16 6.99
C GLY A 228 -15.15 8.00 7.15
N ALA A 229 -14.39 9.09 6.98
CA ALA A 229 -12.93 9.07 7.17
C ALA A 229 -12.52 8.80 8.62
N ARG A 230 -13.30 9.24 9.63
CA ARG A 230 -13.01 8.99 11.05
C ARG A 230 -12.93 7.50 11.38
N GLU A 231 -13.79 6.67 10.79
CA GLU A 231 -13.77 5.21 11.06
C GLU A 231 -12.45 4.59 10.60
N ILE A 232 -11.99 4.95 9.41
CA ILE A 232 -10.74 4.43 8.83
C ILE A 232 -9.53 5.00 9.59
N ALA A 233 -9.53 6.31 9.82
CA ALA A 233 -8.48 6.98 10.57
C ALA A 233 -8.37 6.39 12.00
N GLY A 234 -9.47 6.19 12.70
CA GLY A 234 -9.49 5.63 14.05
C GLY A 234 -8.83 4.25 14.11
N MET A 235 -9.09 3.38 13.15
CA MET A 235 -8.44 2.07 13.06
C MET A 235 -6.92 2.20 12.88
N TYR A 236 -6.47 3.06 11.98
CA TYR A 236 -5.03 3.22 11.72
C TYR A 236 -4.30 3.94 12.86
N LEU A 237 -4.91 4.95 13.48
CA LEU A 237 -4.36 5.66 14.63
C LEU A 237 -4.24 4.75 15.85
N ALA A 238 -5.27 3.95 16.15
CA ALA A 238 -5.20 2.92 17.19
C ALA A 238 -4.06 1.93 16.95
N ASN A 239 -3.89 1.52 15.69
CA ASN A 239 -2.82 0.61 15.30
C ASN A 239 -1.43 1.24 15.47
N LYS A 240 -1.26 2.54 15.19
CA LYS A 240 0.00 3.26 15.45
C LYS A 240 0.36 3.24 16.93
N PHE A 241 -0.58 3.52 17.81
CA PHE A 241 -0.37 3.46 19.25
C PHE A 241 0.08 2.07 19.75
N GLN A 242 -0.57 1.00 19.26
CA GLN A 242 -0.32 -0.36 19.74
C GLN A 242 0.99 -0.98 19.23
N ASN A 243 1.45 -0.62 18.05
CA ASN A 243 2.37 -1.47 17.30
C ASN A 243 3.65 -0.78 16.84
N ILE A 244 3.79 0.53 17.02
CA ILE A 244 4.91 1.23 16.39
C ILE A 244 5.63 2.13 17.39
N ARG A 245 6.69 1.58 17.99
CA ARG A 245 7.71 2.40 18.67
C ARG A 245 8.88 2.59 17.72
N GLY A 246 9.31 3.84 17.52
CA GLY A 246 10.55 4.24 16.85
C GLY A 246 10.45 4.55 15.36
N SER A 247 9.65 3.88 14.53
CA SER A 247 9.56 4.18 13.10
C SER A 247 8.33 5.01 12.71
N ALA A 248 7.33 5.09 13.58
CA ALA A 248 6.17 5.97 13.40
C ALA A 248 6.34 7.32 14.07
N ASP A 249 7.33 7.48 14.95
CA ASP A 249 7.55 8.73 15.68
C ASP A 249 7.66 9.88 14.69
N THR A 250 8.52 9.78 13.67
CA THR A 250 8.66 10.81 12.63
C THR A 250 7.34 11.07 11.86
N LEU A 251 6.54 10.03 11.60
CA LEU A 251 5.26 10.20 10.91
C LEU A 251 4.27 11.01 11.75
N LEU A 252 4.19 10.69 13.05
CA LEU A 252 3.31 11.37 14.00
C LEU A 252 3.83 12.78 14.32
N ASP A 253 5.15 12.96 14.53
CA ASP A 253 5.78 14.24 14.74
C ASP A 253 5.48 15.22 13.58
N LEU A 254 5.63 14.77 12.34
CA LEU A 254 5.34 15.57 11.15
C LEU A 254 3.84 15.83 10.94
N ALA A 255 2.99 15.04 11.56
CA ALA A 255 1.55 15.26 11.61
C ALA A 255 1.13 16.10 12.83
N GLU A 256 2.08 16.46 13.72
CA GLU A 256 1.83 17.14 14.99
C GLU A 256 0.86 16.37 15.89
N ILE A 257 0.94 15.03 15.86
CA ILE A 257 0.08 14.12 16.65
C ILE A 257 0.91 13.52 17.76
N GLU A 258 0.54 13.84 19.01
CA GLU A 258 1.18 13.26 20.18
C GLU A 258 0.65 11.83 20.44
N MET A 259 1.54 10.95 20.91
CA MET A 259 1.21 9.55 21.17
C MET A 259 0.08 9.41 22.22
N GLU A 260 0.03 10.31 23.19
CA GLU A 260 -0.97 10.35 24.24
C GLU A 260 -2.38 10.62 23.71
N GLU A 261 -2.49 11.36 22.61
CA GLU A 261 -3.79 11.63 21.95
C GLU A 261 -4.39 10.38 21.31
N LEU A 262 -3.54 9.40 20.99
CA LEU A 262 -3.97 8.14 20.37
C LEU A 262 -4.46 7.12 21.39
N GLN A 263 -4.14 7.29 22.69
CA GLN A 263 -4.50 6.33 23.73
C GLN A 263 -6.03 6.11 23.82
N PRO A 264 -6.90 7.14 23.86
CA PRO A 264 -8.35 6.93 23.90
C PRO A 264 -8.88 6.18 22.67
N VAL A 265 -8.29 6.46 21.47
CA VAL A 265 -8.66 5.80 20.22
C VAL A 265 -8.30 4.31 20.28
N ALA A 266 -7.11 3.98 20.81
CA ALA A 266 -6.62 2.62 20.93
C ALA A 266 -7.44 1.80 21.97
N GLU A 267 -7.74 2.39 23.14
CA GLU A 267 -8.56 1.78 24.18
C GLU A 267 -9.98 1.51 23.66
N ALA A 268 -10.58 2.46 22.95
CA ALA A 268 -11.88 2.28 22.32
C ALA A 268 -11.87 1.20 21.24
N MET A 269 -10.81 1.11 20.46
CA MET A 269 -10.64 0.05 19.45
C MET A 269 -10.58 -1.34 20.08
N GLU A 270 -9.88 -1.49 21.21
CA GLU A 270 -9.79 -2.75 21.94
C GLU A 270 -11.12 -3.17 22.59
N GLY A 271 -11.84 -2.21 23.18
CA GLY A 271 -13.07 -2.47 23.93
C GLY A 271 -14.32 -2.60 23.06
N GLY A 272 -14.41 -1.86 21.95
CA GLY A 272 -15.62 -1.72 21.15
C GLY A 272 -15.40 -1.76 19.63
N GLY A 273 -14.16 -1.95 19.17
CA GLY A 273 -13.82 -2.05 17.76
C GLY A 273 -13.86 -0.71 17.02
N ARG A 274 -13.96 -0.79 15.69
CA ARG A 274 -13.81 0.38 14.80
C ARG A 274 -14.80 1.52 15.06
N LEU A 275 -16.06 1.19 15.34
CA LEU A 275 -17.09 2.20 15.61
C LEU A 275 -16.82 2.95 16.90
N ALA A 276 -16.37 2.25 17.96
CA ALA A 276 -15.98 2.90 19.19
C ALA A 276 -14.73 3.78 19.03
N ALA A 277 -13.74 3.31 18.26
CA ALA A 277 -12.55 4.09 17.93
C ALA A 277 -12.89 5.36 17.12
N LYS A 278 -13.82 5.29 16.18
CA LYS A 278 -14.34 6.41 15.40
C LYS A 278 -14.79 7.59 16.30
N GLU A 279 -15.54 7.28 17.37
CA GLU A 279 -16.07 8.29 18.28
C GLU A 279 -14.98 9.05 19.08
N GLN A 280 -13.77 8.50 19.14
CA GLN A 280 -12.61 9.12 19.79
C GLN A 280 -11.75 9.96 18.84
N VAL A 281 -12.00 9.92 17.53
CA VAL A 281 -11.28 10.73 16.55
C VAL A 281 -11.89 12.13 16.51
N THR A 282 -11.26 13.08 17.18
CA THR A 282 -11.68 14.50 17.19
C THR A 282 -11.47 15.14 15.82
N ASP A 283 -12.13 16.26 15.55
CA ASP A 283 -11.91 17.05 14.33
C ASP A 283 -10.45 17.47 14.19
N SER A 284 -9.83 17.93 15.27
CA SER A 284 -8.41 18.31 15.28
C SER A 284 -7.48 17.17 14.94
N LEU A 285 -7.73 15.98 15.47
CA LEU A 285 -6.93 14.78 15.17
C LEU A 285 -7.11 14.34 13.71
N LEU A 286 -8.36 14.38 13.20
CA LEU A 286 -8.66 14.07 11.81
C LEU A 286 -7.98 15.06 10.85
N ASP A 287 -8.03 16.37 11.15
CA ASP A 287 -7.40 17.40 10.31
C ASP A 287 -5.88 17.25 10.22
N ARG A 288 -5.24 16.84 11.32
CA ARG A 288 -3.79 16.56 11.35
C ARG A 288 -3.41 15.26 10.64
N ALA A 289 -4.31 14.27 10.62
CA ALA A 289 -4.14 13.05 9.85
C ALA A 289 -4.28 13.25 8.34
N LYS A 290 -4.75 14.44 7.90
CA LYS A 290 -4.82 14.85 6.49
C LYS A 290 -5.54 13.85 5.57
N PRO A 291 -6.78 13.42 5.88
CA PRO A 291 -7.52 12.53 5.00
C PRO A 291 -7.96 13.26 3.72
N ILE A 292 -8.18 12.51 2.65
CA ILE A 292 -8.88 12.96 1.44
C ILE A 292 -10.37 12.74 1.70
N ALA A 293 -11.05 13.73 2.32
CA ALA A 293 -12.40 13.52 2.82
C ALA A 293 -13.29 14.77 2.72
N GLY A 294 -14.55 14.56 2.36
CA GLY A 294 -15.56 15.61 2.22
C GLY A 294 -16.34 15.49 0.92
N THR A 295 -16.67 16.66 0.34
CA THR A 295 -17.26 16.76 -1.00
C THR A 295 -16.23 16.39 -2.09
N PRO A 296 -16.64 16.22 -3.36
CA PRO A 296 -15.69 16.07 -4.46
C PRO A 296 -14.64 17.20 -4.53
N GLU A 297 -15.06 18.44 -4.30
CA GLU A 297 -14.18 19.61 -4.31
C GLU A 297 -13.18 19.60 -3.14
N ASP A 298 -13.60 19.18 -1.94
CA ASP A 298 -12.71 18.97 -0.80
C ASP A 298 -11.68 17.87 -1.10
N CYS A 299 -12.11 16.78 -1.74
CA CYS A 299 -11.21 15.67 -2.13
C CYS A 299 -10.18 16.11 -3.17
N ILE A 300 -10.59 16.90 -4.17
CA ILE A 300 -9.69 17.47 -5.17
C ILE A 300 -8.63 18.35 -4.50
N ALA A 301 -9.06 19.30 -3.65
CA ALA A 301 -8.14 20.17 -2.93
C ALA A 301 -7.14 19.40 -2.06
N ALA A 302 -7.60 18.36 -1.36
CA ALA A 302 -6.73 17.51 -0.56
C ALA A 302 -5.72 16.75 -1.43
N ILE A 303 -6.12 16.17 -2.57
CA ILE A 303 -5.20 15.48 -3.50
C ILE A 303 -4.16 16.46 -4.05
N GLU A 304 -4.53 17.71 -4.33
CA GLU A 304 -3.57 18.74 -4.75
C GLU A 304 -2.50 19.01 -3.69
N GLU A 305 -2.84 19.05 -2.39
CA GLU A 305 -1.85 19.20 -1.32
C GLU A 305 -0.80 18.04 -1.35
N TYR A 306 -1.23 16.80 -1.64
CA TYR A 306 -0.33 15.65 -1.77
C TYR A 306 0.52 15.76 -3.03
N ARG A 307 -0.07 16.12 -4.16
CA ARG A 307 0.65 16.36 -5.44
C ARG A 307 1.72 17.44 -5.28
N ASP A 308 1.38 18.57 -4.65
CA ASP A 308 2.30 19.68 -4.42
C ASP A 308 3.43 19.33 -3.43
N ALA A 309 3.20 18.35 -2.56
CA ALA A 309 4.25 17.77 -1.72
C ALA A 309 5.16 16.78 -2.49
N GLY A 310 4.79 16.41 -3.72
CA GLY A 310 5.53 15.49 -4.59
C GLY A 310 5.09 14.04 -4.50
N CYS A 311 3.87 13.77 -4.04
CA CYS A 311 3.22 12.47 -4.23
C CYS A 311 2.86 12.31 -5.70
N THR A 312 3.26 11.21 -6.30
CA THR A 312 2.99 10.90 -7.72
C THR A 312 1.88 9.86 -7.88
N HIS A 313 1.55 9.13 -6.80
CA HIS A 313 0.59 8.05 -6.80
C HIS A 313 -0.22 8.04 -5.50
N VAL A 314 -1.47 8.49 -5.54
CA VAL A 314 -2.37 8.51 -4.37
C VAL A 314 -3.09 7.18 -4.23
N MET A 315 -2.87 6.48 -3.13
CA MET A 315 -3.56 5.23 -2.80
C MET A 315 -4.67 5.50 -1.80
N LEU A 316 -5.92 5.54 -2.27
CA LEU A 316 -7.09 5.81 -1.45
C LEU A 316 -7.47 4.58 -0.60
N GLU A 317 -7.53 4.74 0.70
CA GLU A 317 -8.10 3.77 1.63
C GLU A 317 -9.60 3.99 1.77
N LEU A 318 -10.38 3.28 0.96
CA LEU A 318 -11.84 3.34 0.93
C LEU A 318 -12.44 2.08 1.57
N TRP A 319 -13.27 2.26 2.59
CA TRP A 319 -13.82 1.14 3.36
C TRP A 319 -15.32 1.27 3.58
N GLY A 320 -15.93 0.18 4.09
CA GLY A 320 -17.32 0.14 4.50
C GLY A 320 -18.30 -0.22 3.40
N ALA A 321 -19.58 -0.28 3.75
CA ALA A 321 -20.66 -0.74 2.87
C ALA A 321 -20.86 0.14 1.62
N ALA A 322 -20.54 1.43 1.71
CA ALA A 322 -20.64 2.39 0.61
C ALA A 322 -19.40 2.43 -0.29
N ARG A 323 -18.42 1.53 -0.12
CA ARG A 323 -17.14 1.58 -0.84
C ARG A 323 -17.32 1.65 -2.37
N HIS A 324 -18.18 0.82 -2.95
CA HIS A 324 -18.40 0.82 -4.40
C HIS A 324 -19.02 2.13 -4.90
N GLU A 325 -19.92 2.73 -4.12
CA GLU A 325 -20.48 4.04 -4.42
C GLU A 325 -19.39 5.14 -4.35
N GLN A 326 -18.56 5.13 -3.32
CA GLN A 326 -17.43 6.05 -3.19
C GLN A 326 -16.44 5.91 -4.36
N ILE A 327 -16.11 4.69 -4.78
CA ILE A 327 -15.26 4.45 -5.95
C ILE A 327 -15.86 5.08 -7.20
N ARG A 328 -17.17 4.91 -7.46
CA ARG A 328 -17.86 5.53 -8.59
C ARG A 328 -17.84 7.06 -8.49
N LEU A 329 -18.11 7.62 -7.31
CA LEU A 329 -18.05 9.08 -7.10
C LEU A 329 -16.65 9.65 -7.35
N PHE A 330 -15.60 8.99 -6.90
CA PHE A 330 -14.22 9.39 -7.23
C PHE A 330 -14.00 9.35 -8.74
N GLY A 331 -14.43 8.27 -9.42
CA GLY A 331 -14.31 8.13 -10.87
C GLY A 331 -15.04 9.22 -11.65
N GLU A 332 -16.26 9.55 -11.25
CA GLU A 332 -17.12 10.52 -11.94
C GLU A 332 -16.81 11.98 -11.64
N ARG A 333 -16.41 12.29 -10.40
CA ARG A 333 -16.37 13.66 -9.91
C ARG A 333 -14.96 14.17 -9.58
N VAL A 334 -14.00 13.30 -9.31
CA VAL A 334 -12.65 13.68 -8.89
C VAL A 334 -11.62 13.38 -9.98
N LEU A 335 -11.57 12.17 -10.50
CA LEU A 335 -10.58 11.79 -11.50
C LEU A 335 -10.57 12.66 -12.77
N PRO A 336 -11.72 13.12 -13.34
CA PRO A 336 -11.71 13.96 -14.54
C PRO A 336 -10.94 15.27 -14.36
N TYR A 337 -10.91 15.83 -13.14
CA TYR A 337 -10.14 17.04 -12.85
C TYR A 337 -8.62 16.85 -13.07
N PHE A 338 -8.09 15.68 -12.71
CA PHE A 338 -6.66 15.39 -12.83
C PHE A 338 -6.24 14.83 -14.19
N ARG A 339 -7.21 14.58 -15.09
CA ARG A 339 -7.00 14.06 -16.44
C ARG A 339 -7.27 15.06 -17.55
N SER A 340 -7.73 16.28 -17.18
CA SER A 340 -8.02 17.38 -18.10
C SER A 340 -6.78 18.13 -18.59
#